data_f15fb22c17882d33924687a860402db9
#
_entry.id   f15fb22c17882d33924687a860402db9
#
_cell.length_a   1.000
_cell.length_b   1.000
_cell.length_c   1.000
_cell.angle_alpha   90.00
_cell.angle_beta   90.00
_cell.angle_gamma   90.00
#
_symmetry.space_group_name_H-M   'P 1'
#
loop_
_entity.id
_entity.type
_entity.pdbx_description
1 polymer ?
#
loop_
_entity_poly.entity_id
_entity_poly.type
_entity_poly.pdbx_seq_one_letter_code
_entity_poly.pdbx_strand_id
1 'polypeptide(L)'
;MKKAIVIALLTIVSLSMHAQQNNDSFRAYLYNKEYEVYMRINFYDQNITVPGQELYGELPGYLGKERNSFCWVITSCEVKNEKKAVMQLINDFGSEDLTATLERKNDSIYILNQGKGSTIKVPHKGKWRKLPNIIELKRKI
;
A
#
# COMPACT_ATOMS: atom_id res chain seq x y z
N MET A 1 -13.16 -46.00 -24.59
CA MET A 1 -11.89 -45.27 -24.71
C MET A 1 -12.08 -43.76 -24.94
N LYS A 2 -12.95 -43.34 -25.82
CA LYS A 2 -13.16 -41.92 -26.09
C LYS A 2 -13.77 -41.13 -24.92
N LYS A 3 -14.53 -41.79 -24.02
CA LYS A 3 -15.16 -41.16 -22.85
C LYS A 3 -14.16 -40.81 -21.72
N ALA A 4 -13.06 -41.55 -21.58
CA ALA A 4 -12.06 -41.32 -20.56
C ALA A 4 -11.19 -40.08 -20.86
N ILE A 5 -10.98 -39.74 -22.14
CA ILE A 5 -10.20 -38.58 -22.56
C ILE A 5 -10.95 -37.27 -22.31
N VAL A 6 -12.29 -37.28 -22.44
CA VAL A 6 -13.13 -36.09 -22.18
C VAL A 6 -13.17 -35.73 -20.71
N ILE A 7 -13.16 -36.72 -19.82
CA ILE A 7 -13.15 -36.51 -18.35
C ILE A 7 -11.83 -35.92 -17.89
N ALA A 8 -10.71 -36.34 -18.47
CA ALA A 8 -9.38 -35.78 -18.15
C ALA A 8 -9.25 -34.31 -18.56
N LEU A 9 -9.81 -33.91 -19.70
CA LEU A 9 -9.83 -32.51 -20.15
C LEU A 9 -10.67 -31.60 -19.23
N LEU A 10 -11.77 -32.07 -18.72
CA LEU A 10 -12.63 -31.33 -17.78
C LEU A 10 -11.92 -31.10 -16.43
N THR A 11 -11.09 -32.01 -15.98
CA THR A 11 -10.35 -31.89 -14.74
C THR A 11 -9.23 -30.85 -14.82
N ILE A 12 -8.59 -30.71 -15.99
CA ILE A 12 -7.54 -29.70 -16.23
C ILE A 12 -8.13 -28.29 -16.24
N VAL A 13 -9.32 -28.10 -16.81
CA VAL A 13 -9.99 -26.79 -16.88
C VAL A 13 -10.40 -26.31 -15.50
N SER A 14 -10.84 -27.21 -14.60
CA SER A 14 -11.21 -26.82 -13.24
C SER A 14 -9.99 -26.45 -12.37
N LEU A 15 -8.81 -27.01 -12.62
CA LEU A 15 -7.58 -26.64 -11.92
C LEU A 15 -7.05 -25.25 -12.36
N SER A 16 -7.24 -24.87 -13.61
CA SER A 16 -6.80 -23.55 -14.08
C SER A 16 -7.68 -22.40 -13.55
N MET A 17 -8.93 -22.65 -13.15
CA MET A 17 -9.77 -21.62 -12.55
C MET A 17 -9.35 -21.27 -11.11
N HIS A 18 -8.69 -22.15 -10.39
CA HIS A 18 -8.18 -21.88 -9.04
C HIS A 18 -6.92 -20.99 -9.04
N ALA A 19 -6.19 -20.93 -10.13
CA ALA A 19 -4.99 -20.09 -10.27
C ALA A 19 -5.29 -18.60 -10.49
N GLN A 20 -6.54 -18.21 -10.64
CA GLN A 20 -6.96 -16.84 -10.93
C GLN A 20 -7.49 -16.09 -9.69
N GLN A 21 -7.18 -16.52 -8.49
CA GLN A 21 -7.53 -15.76 -7.28
C GLN A 21 -6.75 -14.45 -7.26
N ASN A 22 -7.49 -13.36 -7.36
CA ASN A 22 -6.94 -12.02 -7.32
C ASN A 22 -6.37 -11.69 -5.94
N ASN A 23 -5.13 -11.26 -5.95
CA ASN A 23 -4.49 -10.76 -4.77
C ASN A 23 -4.50 -9.23 -4.79
N ASP A 24 -5.43 -8.63 -4.06
CA ASP A 24 -5.61 -7.19 -3.94
C ASP A 24 -5.03 -6.62 -2.65
N SER A 25 -4.07 -7.30 -2.04
CA SER A 25 -3.50 -6.90 -0.76
C SER A 25 -3.02 -5.45 -0.74
N PHE A 26 -2.34 -5.02 -1.80
CA PHE A 26 -1.75 -3.69 -1.88
C PHE A 26 -2.47 -2.76 -2.84
N ARG A 27 -3.78 -2.93 -2.92
CA ARG A 27 -4.73 -1.97 -3.50
C ARG A 27 -5.76 -1.67 -2.43
N ALA A 28 -5.59 -0.56 -1.71
CA ALA A 28 -6.40 -0.33 -0.51
C ALA A 28 -6.38 1.13 -0.07
N TYR A 29 -7.36 1.47 0.74
CA TYR A 29 -7.38 2.66 1.57
C TYR A 29 -7.15 2.18 3.01
N LEU A 30 -6.08 2.67 3.63
CA LEU A 30 -5.66 2.31 4.98
C LEU A 30 -5.69 3.56 5.86
N TYR A 31 -5.99 3.40 7.15
CA TYR A 31 -6.05 4.55 8.05
C TYR A 31 -5.64 4.18 9.47
N ASN A 32 -5.23 5.20 10.24
CA ASN A 32 -5.00 5.14 11.67
C ASN A 32 -5.67 6.35 12.32
N LYS A 33 -6.63 6.11 13.21
CA LYS A 33 -7.42 7.18 13.85
C LYS A 33 -6.62 7.95 14.90
N GLU A 34 -5.73 7.28 15.61
CA GLU A 34 -4.93 7.91 16.66
C GLU A 34 -4.04 9.02 16.12
N TYR A 35 -3.37 8.76 15.00
CA TYR A 35 -2.47 9.73 14.35
C TYR A 35 -3.16 10.52 13.26
N GLU A 36 -4.41 10.20 12.95
CA GLU A 36 -5.20 10.85 11.91
C GLU A 36 -4.49 10.84 10.55
N VAL A 37 -3.89 9.70 10.21
CA VAL A 37 -3.22 9.49 8.93
C VAL A 37 -3.94 8.42 8.12
N TYR A 38 -3.73 8.48 6.81
CA TYR A 38 -4.28 7.50 5.89
C TYR A 38 -3.30 7.24 4.76
N MET A 39 -3.44 6.09 4.11
CA MET A 39 -2.70 5.76 2.90
C MET A 39 -3.68 5.37 1.80
N ARG A 40 -3.47 5.90 0.62
CA ARG A 40 -4.11 5.41 -0.61
C ARG A 40 -3.04 4.75 -1.44
N ILE A 41 -3.23 3.46 -1.72
CA ILE A 41 -2.24 2.68 -2.45
C ILE A 41 -2.86 1.85 -3.55
N ASN A 42 -2.11 1.70 -4.63
CA ASN A 42 -2.31 0.69 -5.66
C ASN A 42 -0.93 0.33 -6.21
N PHE A 43 -0.32 -0.67 -5.59
CA PHE A 43 1.05 -1.06 -5.92
C PHE A 43 1.13 -1.87 -7.21
N TYR A 44 -0.02 -2.29 -7.74
CA TYR A 44 -0.09 -3.07 -8.99
C TYR A 44 -0.20 -2.16 -10.21
N ASP A 45 -1.21 -1.30 -10.25
CA ASP A 45 -1.45 -0.40 -11.38
C ASP A 45 -0.63 0.88 -11.29
N GLN A 46 -0.25 1.31 -10.10
CA GLN A 46 0.55 2.51 -9.83
C GLN A 46 -0.04 3.74 -10.54
N ASN A 47 -1.34 3.90 -10.40
CA ASN A 47 -2.14 4.89 -11.14
C ASN A 47 -2.76 5.96 -10.25
N ILE A 48 -2.14 6.24 -9.10
CA ILE A 48 -2.65 7.23 -8.16
C ILE A 48 -2.00 8.59 -8.43
N THR A 49 -2.84 9.58 -8.68
CA THR A 49 -2.42 10.98 -8.74
C THR A 49 -2.51 11.56 -7.33
N VAL A 50 -1.37 12.02 -6.80
CA VAL A 50 -1.30 12.53 -5.43
C VAL A 50 -1.78 13.97 -5.41
N PRO A 51 -2.81 14.31 -4.60
CA PRO A 51 -3.31 15.69 -4.50
C PRO A 51 -2.20 16.66 -4.10
N GLY A 52 -2.06 17.75 -4.87
CA GLY A 52 -1.01 18.74 -4.64
C GLY A 52 0.36 18.37 -5.19
N GLN A 53 0.52 17.15 -5.72
CA GLN A 53 1.77 16.63 -6.25
C GLN A 53 1.60 16.07 -7.67
N GLU A 54 0.74 16.69 -8.45
CA GLU A 54 0.36 16.23 -9.80
C GLU A 54 1.54 16.19 -10.77
N LEU A 55 2.58 16.97 -10.52
CA LEU A 55 3.79 16.99 -11.35
C LEU A 55 4.54 15.66 -11.36
N TYR A 56 4.38 14.84 -10.32
CA TYR A 56 4.96 13.50 -10.30
C TYR A 56 4.21 12.52 -11.20
N GLY A 57 3.00 12.89 -11.66
CA GLY A 57 2.16 12.00 -12.45
C GLY A 57 1.55 10.88 -11.61
N GLU A 58 1.36 9.72 -12.22
CA GLU A 58 0.79 8.55 -11.57
C GLU A 58 1.84 7.79 -10.76
N LEU A 59 1.51 7.47 -9.52
CA LEU A 59 2.41 6.89 -8.53
C LEU A 59 1.76 5.70 -7.81
N PRO A 60 2.55 4.89 -7.07
CA PRO A 60 1.99 3.81 -6.26
C PRO A 60 1.02 4.25 -5.18
N GLY A 61 1.17 5.47 -4.65
CA GLY A 61 0.28 5.98 -3.63
C GLY A 61 0.90 7.08 -2.78
N TYR A 62 0.27 7.34 -1.63
CA TYR A 62 0.75 8.34 -0.69
C TYR A 62 0.18 8.11 0.71
N LEU A 63 0.84 8.71 1.70
CA LEU A 63 0.36 8.81 3.07
C LEU A 63 -0.05 10.26 3.31
N GLY A 64 -1.29 10.48 3.70
CA GLY A 64 -1.83 11.80 3.96
C GLY A 64 -2.20 11.98 5.43
N LYS A 65 -2.43 13.24 5.80
CA LYS A 65 -2.91 13.65 7.11
C LYS A 65 -4.36 14.13 6.98
N GLU A 66 -5.23 13.65 7.85
CA GLU A 66 -6.63 14.07 7.87
C GLU A 66 -6.74 15.59 8.00
N ARG A 67 -7.61 16.20 7.20
CA ARG A 67 -7.87 17.64 7.19
C ARG A 67 -6.63 18.51 6.98
N ASN A 68 -5.63 17.99 6.25
CA ASN A 68 -4.40 18.69 5.95
C ASN A 68 -3.91 18.29 4.56
N SER A 69 -3.33 19.20 3.83
CA SER A 69 -2.81 18.95 2.48
C SER A 69 -1.42 18.33 2.45
N PHE A 70 -0.74 18.26 3.59
CA PHE A 70 0.59 17.67 3.68
C PHE A 70 0.54 16.16 3.43
N CYS A 71 1.53 15.65 2.71
CA CYS A 71 1.62 14.21 2.44
C CYS A 71 3.05 13.72 2.33
N TRP A 72 3.20 12.41 2.43
CA TRP A 72 4.39 11.67 2.03
C TRP A 72 4.05 10.87 0.78
N VAL A 73 4.83 11.05 -0.26
CA VAL A 73 4.58 10.46 -1.57
C VAL A 73 5.33 9.12 -1.66
N ILE A 74 4.66 8.09 -2.14
CA ILE A 74 5.30 6.80 -2.43
C ILE A 74 5.81 6.86 -3.87
N THR A 75 7.12 6.96 -4.02
CA THR A 75 7.76 7.14 -5.33
C THR A 75 7.98 5.82 -6.06
N SER A 76 8.18 4.75 -5.31
CA SER A 76 8.34 3.41 -5.87
C SER A 76 7.95 2.35 -4.86
N CYS A 77 7.66 1.15 -5.34
CA CYS A 77 7.31 0.04 -4.50
C CYS A 77 7.72 -1.29 -5.14
N GLU A 78 7.85 -2.30 -4.30
CA GLU A 78 8.07 -3.67 -4.74
C GLU A 78 7.21 -4.60 -3.87
N VAL A 79 6.27 -5.30 -4.50
CA VAL A 79 5.46 -6.31 -3.83
C VAL A 79 6.27 -7.60 -3.76
N LYS A 80 6.67 -7.99 -2.55
CA LYS A 80 7.47 -9.19 -2.31
C LYS A 80 6.62 -10.45 -2.38
N ASN A 81 5.42 -10.41 -1.80
CA ASN A 81 4.45 -11.50 -1.79
C ASN A 81 3.09 -10.93 -1.38
N GLU A 82 2.10 -11.78 -1.14
CA GLU A 82 0.75 -11.38 -0.75
C GLU A 82 0.68 -10.61 0.57
N LYS A 83 1.71 -10.72 1.41
CA LYS A 83 1.70 -10.16 2.77
C LYS A 83 2.68 -9.02 2.96
N LYS A 84 3.64 -8.82 2.06
CA LYS A 84 4.70 -7.85 2.26
C LYS A 84 5.04 -7.07 1.00
N ALA A 85 5.17 -5.77 1.15
CA ALA A 85 5.70 -4.87 0.13
C ALA A 85 6.74 -3.94 0.75
N VAL A 86 7.69 -3.51 -0.08
CA VAL A 86 8.68 -2.49 0.28
C VAL A 86 8.37 -1.25 -0.53
N MET A 87 8.51 -0.08 0.06
CA MET A 87 8.22 1.19 -0.60
C MET A 87 9.24 2.26 -0.26
N GLN A 88 9.42 3.19 -1.20
CA GLN A 88 10.21 4.39 -1.01
C GLN A 88 9.27 5.57 -0.88
N LEU A 89 9.48 6.41 0.14
CA LEU A 89 8.67 7.59 0.36
C LEU A 89 9.54 8.84 0.42
N ILE A 90 8.98 9.94 -0.03
CA ILE A 90 9.56 11.27 0.15
C ILE A 90 8.50 12.19 0.77
N ASN A 91 8.93 13.18 1.55
CA ASN A 91 7.99 14.16 2.09
C ASN A 91 7.53 15.15 1.02
N ASP A 92 6.51 15.94 1.37
CA ASP A 92 5.89 16.92 0.47
C ASP A 92 6.90 17.93 -0.09
N PHE A 93 7.92 18.26 0.68
CA PHE A 93 8.96 19.21 0.26
C PHE A 93 10.11 18.55 -0.53
N GLY A 94 10.15 17.24 -0.60
CA GLY A 94 11.23 16.51 -1.27
C GLY A 94 12.56 16.52 -0.52
N SER A 95 12.58 16.96 0.74
CA SER A 95 13.82 17.14 1.54
C SER A 95 14.15 15.92 2.41
N GLU A 96 13.21 15.02 2.64
CA GLU A 96 13.38 13.83 3.47
C GLU A 96 12.85 12.61 2.74
N ASP A 97 13.55 11.50 2.89
CA ASP A 97 13.16 10.24 2.29
C ASP A 97 13.34 9.06 3.25
N LEU A 98 12.63 7.99 3.01
CA LEU A 98 12.81 6.75 3.75
C LEU A 98 12.38 5.54 2.93
N THR A 99 12.90 4.38 3.33
CA THR A 99 12.43 3.07 2.90
C THR A 99 11.55 2.50 4.01
N ALA A 100 10.38 2.02 3.67
CA ALA A 100 9.47 1.41 4.63
C ALA A 100 8.91 0.10 4.09
N THR A 101 8.39 -0.73 4.98
CA THR A 101 7.66 -1.94 4.60
C THR A 101 6.21 -1.81 5.01
N LEU A 102 5.35 -2.39 4.21
CA LEU A 102 3.93 -2.53 4.50
C LEU A 102 3.60 -4.01 4.55
N GLU A 103 3.11 -4.47 5.69
CA GLU A 103 2.84 -5.88 5.92
C GLU A 103 1.36 -6.09 6.23
N ARG A 104 0.72 -6.96 5.46
CA ARG A 104 -0.67 -7.34 5.71
C ARG A 104 -0.72 -8.44 6.75
N LYS A 105 -1.35 -8.18 7.90
CA LYS A 105 -1.56 -9.16 8.95
C LYS A 105 -2.77 -10.04 8.67
N ASN A 106 -3.85 -9.42 8.21
CA ASN A 106 -5.08 -10.09 7.82
C ASN A 106 -5.85 -9.18 6.85
N ASP A 107 -7.11 -9.48 6.55
CA ASP A 107 -7.90 -8.71 5.59
C ASP A 107 -8.12 -7.25 6.00
N SER A 108 -8.04 -6.95 7.29
CA SER A 108 -8.36 -5.64 7.85
C SER A 108 -7.17 -4.89 8.41
N ILE A 109 -6.06 -5.56 8.75
CA ILE A 109 -4.96 -4.99 9.50
C ILE A 109 -3.66 -5.04 8.71
N TYR A 110 -3.02 -3.89 8.59
CA TYR A 110 -1.70 -3.72 7.97
C TYR A 110 -0.75 -3.08 8.97
N ILE A 111 0.52 -3.39 8.85
CA ILE A 111 1.57 -2.81 9.68
C ILE A 111 2.52 -2.03 8.78
N LEU A 112 2.66 -0.74 9.05
CA LEU A 112 3.67 0.11 8.43
C LEU A 112 4.89 0.13 9.35
N ASN A 113 6.01 -0.33 8.82
CA ASN A 113 7.28 -0.35 9.54
C ASN A 113 8.28 0.57 8.84
N GLN A 114 8.66 1.64 9.51
CA GLN A 114 9.64 2.58 8.98
C GLN A 114 11.04 1.97 9.05
N GLY A 115 11.73 1.98 7.92
CA GLY A 115 13.07 1.45 7.81
C GLY A 115 14.13 2.54 7.78
N LYS A 116 15.04 2.43 6.82
CA LYS A 116 16.16 3.35 6.65
C LYS A 116 15.70 4.72 6.16
N GLY A 117 16.29 5.77 6.72
CA GLY A 117 16.07 7.14 6.30
C GLY A 117 15.42 7.99 7.37
N SER A 118 14.68 9.00 6.93
CA SER A 118 13.98 9.93 7.82
C SER A 118 12.80 9.25 8.50
N THR A 119 12.40 9.78 9.67
CA THR A 119 11.16 9.38 10.33
C THR A 119 9.99 10.16 9.76
N ILE A 120 8.86 9.50 9.51
CA ILE A 120 7.64 10.17 9.04
C ILE A 120 7.16 11.14 10.12
N LYS A 121 7.02 12.40 9.72
CA LYS A 121 6.42 13.46 10.53
C LYS A 121 5.21 14.01 9.80
N VAL A 122 4.17 14.35 10.54
CA VAL A 122 2.95 14.94 10.00
C VAL A 122 2.57 16.18 10.82
N PRO A 123 1.91 17.16 10.21
CA PRO A 123 1.42 18.33 10.96
C PRO A 123 0.32 17.90 11.93
N HIS A 124 0.37 18.43 13.14
CA HIS A 124 -0.66 18.18 14.15
C HIS A 124 -0.73 19.37 15.11
N LYS A 125 -1.84 20.09 15.10
CA LYS A 125 -2.08 21.25 15.98
C LYS A 125 -0.95 22.29 15.92
N GLY A 126 -0.51 22.65 14.73
CA GLY A 126 0.55 23.63 14.50
C GLY A 126 1.97 23.14 14.76
N LYS A 127 2.16 21.86 15.05
CA LYS A 127 3.46 21.27 15.32
C LYS A 127 3.70 20.04 14.45
N TRP A 128 4.94 19.61 14.34
CA TRP A 128 5.29 18.35 13.70
C TRP A 128 5.22 17.20 14.69
N ARG A 129 4.48 16.17 14.32
CA ARG A 129 4.32 14.96 15.13
C ARG A 129 4.99 13.79 14.41
N LYS A 130 5.95 13.15 15.08
CA LYS A 130 6.59 11.94 14.56
C LYS A 130 5.65 10.75 14.72
N LEU A 131 5.57 9.93 13.66
CA LEU A 131 4.87 8.65 13.76
C LEU A 131 5.78 7.62 14.43
N PRO A 132 5.23 6.65 15.17
CA PRO A 132 6.01 5.52 15.67
C PRO A 132 6.65 4.74 14.52
N ASN A 133 7.77 4.08 14.79
CA ASN A 133 8.43 3.23 13.79
C ASN A 133 7.53 2.13 13.25
N ILE A 134 6.66 1.62 14.11
CA ILE A 134 5.68 0.60 13.75
C ILE A 134 4.29 1.16 14.06
N ILE A 135 3.45 1.25 13.04
CA ILE A 135 2.10 1.77 13.17
C ILE A 135 1.11 0.80 12.51
N GLU A 136 0.04 0.52 13.22
CA GLU A 136 -1.05 -0.30 12.71
C GLU A 136 -2.01 0.54 11.88
N LEU A 137 -2.36 0.02 10.72
CA LEU A 137 -3.34 0.65 9.83
C LEU A 137 -4.50 -0.31 9.60
N LYS A 138 -5.71 0.24 9.54
CA LYS A 138 -6.93 -0.52 9.24
C LYS A 138 -7.32 -0.30 7.79
N ARG A 139 -7.77 -1.36 7.15
CA ARG A 139 -8.32 -1.26 5.80
C ARG A 139 -9.76 -0.76 5.86
N LYS A 140 -10.04 0.26 5.08
CA LYS A 140 -11.40 0.74 4.87
C LYS A 140 -12.04 -0.10 3.78
N ILE A 141 -13.18 -0.66 4.11
CA ILE A 141 -13.97 -1.51 3.20
C ILE A 141 -15.06 -0.66 2.54
#